data_badbc51ad248d62d8b407edc47efa4f2
#
_entry.id   badbc51ad248d62d8b407edc47efa4f2
#
_cell.length_a   1.000
_cell.length_b   1.000
_cell.length_c   1.000
_cell.angle_alpha   90.00
_cell.angle_beta   90.00
_cell.angle_gamma   90.00
#
_symmetry.space_group_name_H-M   'P 1'
#
loop_
_entity.id
_entity.type
_entity.pdbx_description
1 polymer ?
#
loop_
_entity_poly.entity_id
_entity_poly.type
_entity_poly.pdbx_seq_one_letter_code
_entity_poly.pdbx_strand_id
1 'polypeptide(L)'
;MVANYYKPGPATQPGEVSYRIVAPSYRGNIDNYGRWYVADNVVVGNDKVSADNWAGGVQASGGDEAIKVLKLDKPWDAMKINQETAEEAYESVLKGAGCVFPRRDAVDTRIIEEVRSGKATYEGASYKTKKRVADPSVPCGMIDSQENVGGWPELKSLPASVDSDHDGMPDKWEKKNGLNPHDASD
;
A
#
# COMPACT_ATOMS: atom_id res chain seq x y z
N MET A 1 6.46 -12.61 -4.39
CA MET A 1 5.80 -11.70 -3.41
C MET A 1 6.40 -11.99 -2.05
N VAL A 2 7.15 -11.04 -1.50
CA VAL A 2 7.92 -11.24 -0.26
C VAL A 2 7.73 -10.03 0.65
N ALA A 3 7.54 -10.29 1.95
CA ALA A 3 7.47 -9.31 3.03
C ALA A 3 6.48 -8.15 2.78
N ASN A 4 5.28 -8.47 2.28
CA ASN A 4 4.20 -7.51 2.17
C ASN A 4 3.26 -7.61 3.39
N TYR A 5 2.68 -6.48 3.77
CA TYR A 5 1.73 -6.40 4.87
C TYR A 5 0.30 -6.24 4.32
N TYR A 6 -0.52 -7.27 4.48
CA TYR A 6 -1.91 -7.28 4.04
C TYR A 6 -2.82 -6.99 5.22
N LYS A 7 -3.50 -5.86 5.18
CA LYS A 7 -4.43 -5.42 6.21
C LYS A 7 -5.82 -5.23 5.60
N PRO A 8 -6.77 -6.12 5.88
CA PRO A 8 -8.15 -5.97 5.44
C PRO A 8 -8.76 -4.67 5.96
N GLY A 9 -9.42 -3.92 5.09
CA GLY A 9 -10.17 -2.72 5.45
C GLY A 9 -11.66 -3.02 5.67
N PRO A 10 -12.46 -2.02 6.10
CA PRO A 10 -13.89 -2.21 6.38
C PRO A 10 -14.73 -2.69 5.18
N ALA A 11 -14.26 -2.41 3.95
CA ALA A 11 -14.90 -2.89 2.72
C ALA A 11 -14.58 -4.35 2.38
N THR A 12 -13.60 -4.96 3.05
CA THR A 12 -13.19 -6.33 2.74
C THR A 12 -14.24 -7.32 3.23
N GLN A 13 -14.75 -8.14 2.31
CA GLN A 13 -15.70 -9.21 2.67
C GLN A 13 -15.01 -10.27 3.52
N PRO A 14 -15.71 -10.86 4.50
CA PRO A 14 -15.20 -12.00 5.25
C PRO A 14 -15.03 -13.23 4.35
N GLY A 15 -14.22 -14.20 4.78
CA GLY A 15 -13.93 -15.43 4.05
C GLY A 15 -12.60 -15.36 3.29
N GLU A 16 -12.47 -16.17 2.25
CA GLU A 16 -11.19 -16.38 1.57
C GLU A 16 -10.53 -15.11 1.03
N VAL A 17 -11.31 -14.14 0.60
CA VAL A 17 -10.80 -12.87 0.07
C VAL A 17 -10.07 -12.04 1.13
N SER A 18 -10.46 -12.17 2.41
CA SER A 18 -9.87 -11.40 3.51
C SER A 18 -8.44 -11.80 3.87
N TYR A 19 -8.02 -12.99 3.47
CA TYR A 19 -6.66 -13.48 3.71
C TYR A 19 -5.92 -13.89 2.44
N ARG A 20 -6.46 -13.50 1.28
CA ARG A 20 -5.84 -13.77 -0.01
C ARG A 20 -4.61 -12.90 -0.21
N ILE A 21 -3.46 -13.52 -0.42
CA ILE A 21 -2.24 -12.85 -0.87
C ILE A 21 -2.26 -12.71 -2.39
N VAL A 22 -2.58 -13.81 -3.09
CA VAL A 22 -2.65 -13.83 -4.55
C VAL A 22 -3.58 -14.94 -5.03
N ALA A 23 -4.25 -14.69 -6.16
CA ALA A 23 -5.10 -15.67 -6.84
C ALA A 23 -4.60 -15.90 -8.28
N PRO A 24 -3.56 -16.70 -8.47
CA PRO A 24 -3.05 -17.00 -9.80
C PRO A 24 -4.07 -17.76 -10.63
N SER A 25 -4.06 -17.50 -11.93
CA SER A 25 -4.87 -18.23 -12.90
C SER A 25 -4.02 -18.59 -14.13
N TYR A 26 -4.50 -19.51 -14.95
CA TYR A 26 -3.86 -19.91 -16.19
C TYR A 26 -4.83 -19.86 -17.37
N ARG A 27 -4.30 -19.86 -18.57
CA ARG A 27 -5.09 -19.99 -19.81
C ARG A 27 -4.70 -21.27 -20.52
N GLY A 28 -5.71 -22.05 -20.91
CA GLY A 28 -5.51 -23.33 -21.61
C GLY A 28 -5.08 -24.47 -20.70
N ASN A 29 -3.78 -24.78 -20.60
CA ASN A 29 -3.24 -25.86 -19.78
C ASN A 29 -2.69 -25.35 -18.45
N ILE A 30 -2.76 -26.18 -17.41
CA ILE A 30 -2.21 -25.94 -16.09
C ILE A 30 -0.69 -25.69 -16.14
N ASP A 31 0.03 -26.28 -17.08
CA ASP A 31 1.46 -26.07 -17.29
C ASP A 31 1.82 -24.63 -17.73
N ASN A 32 0.82 -23.86 -18.16
CA ASN A 32 0.97 -22.45 -18.54
C ASN A 32 0.98 -21.48 -17.33
N TYR A 33 0.98 -22.00 -16.11
CA TYR A 33 1.15 -21.15 -14.92
C TYR A 33 2.51 -20.44 -14.92
N GLY A 34 2.49 -19.15 -14.60
CA GLY A 34 3.69 -18.46 -14.13
C GLY A 34 4.15 -19.05 -12.80
N ARG A 35 5.45 -18.98 -12.53
CA ARG A 35 6.05 -19.47 -11.28
C ARG A 35 6.03 -18.37 -10.22
N TRP A 36 5.78 -18.76 -8.97
CA TRP A 36 5.60 -17.86 -7.84
C TRP A 36 6.48 -18.26 -6.66
N TYR A 37 7.22 -17.29 -6.14
CA TYR A 37 7.81 -17.36 -4.80
C TYR A 37 7.03 -16.42 -3.89
N VAL A 38 6.46 -16.98 -2.81
CA VAL A 38 5.62 -16.24 -1.86
C VAL A 38 6.07 -16.60 -0.46
N ALA A 39 6.60 -15.62 0.29
CA ALA A 39 7.15 -15.83 1.62
C ALA A 39 7.11 -14.56 2.47
N ASP A 40 7.15 -14.72 3.79
CA ASP A 40 7.31 -13.65 4.78
C ASP A 40 6.25 -12.55 4.72
N ASN A 41 5.10 -12.83 4.07
CA ASN A 41 3.99 -11.88 4.03
C ASN A 41 3.13 -12.03 5.29
N VAL A 42 2.73 -10.91 5.85
CA VAL A 42 1.81 -10.84 7.00
C VAL A 42 0.40 -10.55 6.52
N VAL A 43 -0.57 -11.30 7.03
CA VAL A 43 -2.00 -11.10 6.79
C VAL A 43 -2.70 -10.86 8.12
N VAL A 44 -3.04 -9.62 8.39
CA VAL A 44 -3.70 -9.22 9.65
C VAL A 44 -5.01 -9.98 9.84
N GLY A 45 -5.16 -10.61 10.99
CA GLY A 45 -6.35 -11.41 11.32
C GLY A 45 -6.31 -12.84 10.80
N ASN A 46 -5.18 -13.30 10.22
CA ASN A 46 -4.99 -14.70 9.85
C ASN A 46 -3.56 -15.19 10.11
N ASP A 47 -3.32 -15.62 11.36
CA ASP A 47 -2.00 -16.07 11.81
C ASP A 47 -1.52 -17.32 11.05
N LYS A 48 -2.44 -18.20 10.64
CA LYS A 48 -2.11 -19.38 9.85
C LYS A 48 -1.47 -19.02 8.52
N VAL A 49 -2.07 -18.05 7.80
CA VAL A 49 -1.55 -17.59 6.52
C VAL A 49 -0.28 -16.75 6.70
N SER A 50 -0.17 -16.00 7.79
CA SER A 50 1.06 -15.27 8.12
C SER A 50 2.22 -16.22 8.43
N ALA A 51 1.97 -17.32 9.14
CA ALA A 51 2.99 -18.32 9.46
C ALA A 51 3.42 -19.14 8.23
N ASP A 52 2.48 -19.46 7.33
CA ASP A 52 2.73 -20.12 6.05
C ASP A 52 1.83 -19.52 4.98
N ASN A 53 2.39 -18.68 4.13
CA ASN A 53 1.64 -17.99 3.09
C ASN A 53 0.96 -18.94 2.08
N TRP A 54 1.44 -20.18 1.97
CA TRP A 54 0.85 -21.21 1.12
C TRP A 54 -0.33 -21.93 1.78
N ALA A 55 -0.52 -21.78 3.09
CA ALA A 55 -1.61 -22.38 3.85
C ALA A 55 -2.98 -21.68 3.67
N GLY A 56 -3.25 -21.17 2.46
CA GLY A 56 -4.50 -20.53 2.07
C GLY A 56 -4.35 -19.10 1.50
N GLY A 57 -3.18 -18.47 1.65
CA GLY A 57 -2.91 -17.13 1.09
C GLY A 57 -2.76 -17.14 -0.43
N VAL A 58 -2.20 -18.22 -0.99
CA VAL A 58 -2.14 -18.45 -2.43
C VAL A 58 -3.36 -19.29 -2.84
N GLN A 59 -4.28 -18.67 -3.58
CA GLN A 59 -5.56 -19.26 -4.00
C GLN A 59 -5.58 -19.47 -5.51
N ALA A 60 -4.81 -20.45 -5.98
CA ALA A 60 -4.67 -20.74 -7.40
C ALA A 60 -5.90 -21.42 -7.99
N SER A 61 -6.29 -21.04 -9.20
CA SER A 61 -7.27 -21.80 -10.00
C SER A 61 -6.72 -23.21 -10.26
N GLY A 62 -7.49 -24.27 -9.96
CA GLY A 62 -7.02 -25.65 -10.07
C GLY A 62 -6.44 -26.23 -8.77
N GLY A 63 -6.50 -25.48 -7.67
CA GLY A 63 -6.22 -25.98 -6.31
C GLY A 63 -4.81 -26.53 -6.13
N ASP A 64 -4.67 -27.63 -5.39
CA ASP A 64 -3.37 -28.19 -4.98
C ASP A 64 -2.52 -28.65 -6.17
N GLU A 65 -3.12 -29.09 -7.26
CA GLU A 65 -2.37 -29.48 -8.47
C GLU A 65 -1.71 -28.26 -9.12
N ALA A 66 -2.41 -27.13 -9.14
CA ALA A 66 -1.84 -25.87 -9.59
C ALA A 66 -0.69 -25.39 -8.67
N ILE A 67 -0.83 -25.53 -7.36
CA ILE A 67 0.21 -25.17 -6.39
C ILE A 67 1.52 -25.93 -6.67
N LYS A 68 1.45 -27.24 -6.98
CA LYS A 68 2.63 -28.04 -7.33
C LYS A 68 3.37 -27.51 -8.57
N VAL A 69 2.61 -26.95 -9.53
CA VAL A 69 3.19 -26.42 -10.76
C VAL A 69 3.78 -25.02 -10.54
N LEU A 70 3.07 -24.14 -9.86
CA LEU A 70 3.42 -22.73 -9.78
C LEU A 70 4.40 -22.36 -8.65
N LYS A 71 4.51 -23.18 -7.58
CA LYS A 71 5.33 -22.88 -6.41
C LYS A 71 6.82 -22.99 -6.71
N LEU A 72 7.55 -21.97 -6.29
CA LEU A 72 9.02 -21.96 -6.22
C LEU A 72 9.47 -22.11 -4.77
N ASP A 73 10.47 -22.94 -4.53
CA ASP A 73 11.10 -23.11 -3.21
C ASP A 73 12.12 -22.01 -2.91
N LYS A 74 12.59 -21.32 -3.93
CA LYS A 74 13.56 -20.21 -3.82
C LYS A 74 13.12 -19.02 -4.70
N PRO A 75 13.45 -17.80 -4.30
CA PRO A 75 13.20 -16.62 -5.15
C PRO A 75 14.04 -16.68 -6.42
N TRP A 76 13.61 -15.95 -7.44
CA TRP A 76 14.43 -15.68 -8.61
C TRP A 76 15.67 -14.89 -8.23
N ASP A 77 16.77 -15.11 -8.93
CA ASP A 77 17.94 -14.27 -8.80
C ASP A 77 17.59 -12.82 -9.18
N ALA A 78 17.87 -11.90 -8.28
CA ALA A 78 17.59 -10.49 -8.44
C ALA A 78 18.72 -9.66 -7.80
N MET A 79 18.77 -8.38 -8.14
CA MET A 79 19.65 -7.45 -7.45
C MET A 79 19.37 -7.46 -5.95
N LYS A 80 20.44 -7.37 -5.16
CA LYS A 80 20.31 -7.25 -3.70
C LYS A 80 19.61 -5.94 -3.35
N ILE A 81 18.58 -6.03 -2.53
CA ILE A 81 17.87 -4.92 -1.92
C ILE A 81 17.96 -5.05 -0.40
N ASN A 82 17.86 -3.96 0.31
CA ASN A 82 17.66 -3.99 1.75
C ASN A 82 16.20 -4.32 2.01
N GLN A 83 15.90 -5.61 2.22
CA GLN A 83 14.55 -6.07 2.47
C GLN A 83 14.17 -5.78 3.92
N GLU A 84 13.13 -4.97 4.11
CA GLU A 84 12.46 -4.82 5.41
C GLU A 84 11.54 -6.02 5.68
N THR A 85 11.22 -6.28 6.95
CA THR A 85 10.10 -7.15 7.30
C THR A 85 8.77 -6.53 6.85
N ALA A 86 7.71 -7.33 6.80
CA ALA A 86 6.38 -6.82 6.42
C ALA A 86 5.90 -5.71 7.37
N GLU A 87 6.16 -5.85 8.67
CA GLU A 87 5.82 -4.88 9.70
C GLU A 87 6.63 -3.58 9.56
N GLU A 88 7.93 -3.68 9.35
CA GLU A 88 8.79 -2.53 9.11
C GLU A 88 8.37 -1.79 7.84
N ALA A 89 8.10 -2.52 6.76
CA ALA A 89 7.60 -1.95 5.51
C ALA A 89 6.26 -1.22 5.69
N TYR A 90 5.33 -1.78 6.49
CA TYR A 90 4.08 -1.13 6.83
C TYR A 90 4.30 0.23 7.50
N GLU A 91 5.17 0.30 8.52
CA GLU A 91 5.47 1.56 9.20
C GLU A 91 6.23 2.54 8.30
N SER A 92 7.18 2.06 7.49
CA SER A 92 7.91 2.88 6.51
C SER A 92 6.96 3.52 5.50
N VAL A 93 6.00 2.75 4.98
CA VAL A 93 4.98 3.26 4.05
C VAL A 93 4.07 4.28 4.73
N LEU A 94 3.56 4.01 5.93
CA LEU A 94 2.72 4.98 6.67
C LEU A 94 3.47 6.28 6.99
N LYS A 95 4.77 6.20 7.22
CA LYS A 95 5.61 7.37 7.45
C LYS A 95 5.87 8.18 6.19
N GLY A 96 6.12 7.52 5.07
CA GLY A 96 6.61 8.14 3.84
C GLY A 96 5.59 8.33 2.72
N ALA A 97 4.40 7.68 2.77
CA ALA A 97 3.42 7.78 1.72
C ALA A 97 2.68 9.13 1.70
N GLY A 98 2.29 9.55 0.50
CA GLY A 98 1.60 10.82 0.26
C GLY A 98 2.53 12.03 0.28
N CYS A 99 1.95 13.22 0.31
CA CYS A 99 2.69 14.47 0.37
C CYS A 99 3.15 14.74 1.82
N VAL A 100 4.38 14.40 2.15
CA VAL A 100 4.92 14.50 3.50
C VAL A 100 5.74 15.79 3.73
N PHE A 101 6.12 16.50 2.67
CA PHE A 101 6.97 17.68 2.75
C PHE A 101 6.23 18.94 2.27
N PRO A 102 6.32 20.09 2.97
CA PRO A 102 6.92 20.31 4.28
C PRO A 102 6.13 19.68 5.43
N ARG A 103 4.90 19.32 5.19
CA ARG A 103 4.01 18.58 6.10
C ARG A 103 2.90 17.89 5.30
N ARG A 104 2.39 16.80 5.83
CA ARG A 104 1.26 16.08 5.24
C ARG A 104 0.00 16.95 5.27
N ASP A 105 -0.77 16.94 4.18
CA ASP A 105 -2.05 17.64 4.11
C ASP A 105 -3.18 16.90 4.86
N ALA A 106 -4.37 17.48 4.86
CA ALA A 106 -5.52 16.93 5.58
C ALA A 106 -6.04 15.63 4.93
N VAL A 107 -5.92 15.48 3.62
CA VAL A 107 -6.37 14.28 2.88
C VAL A 107 -5.47 13.11 3.23
N ASP A 108 -4.17 13.28 3.06
CA ASP A 108 -3.19 12.23 3.35
C ASP A 108 -3.15 11.88 4.84
N THR A 109 -3.29 12.87 5.73
CA THR A 109 -3.39 12.63 7.18
C THR A 109 -4.57 11.73 7.50
N ARG A 110 -5.76 12.04 6.97
CA ARG A 110 -6.96 11.20 7.15
C ARG A 110 -6.75 9.78 6.64
N ILE A 111 -6.22 9.62 5.41
CA ILE A 111 -6.00 8.30 4.82
C ILE A 111 -5.04 7.46 5.66
N ILE A 112 -3.95 8.06 6.13
CA ILE A 112 -2.97 7.35 6.98
C ILE A 112 -3.60 6.92 8.32
N GLU A 113 -4.43 7.77 8.92
CA GLU A 113 -5.15 7.44 10.16
C GLU A 113 -6.17 6.32 9.95
N GLU A 114 -6.93 6.35 8.84
CA GLU A 114 -7.88 5.31 8.47
C GLU A 114 -7.16 3.97 8.22
N VAL A 115 -6.04 3.98 7.51
CA VAL A 115 -5.21 2.78 7.31
C VAL A 115 -4.66 2.27 8.64
N ARG A 116 -4.12 3.14 9.48
CA ARG A 116 -3.55 2.75 10.78
C ARG A 116 -4.60 2.18 11.72
N SER A 117 -5.75 2.83 11.83
CA SER A 117 -6.84 2.37 12.70
C SER A 117 -7.61 1.17 12.14
N GLY A 118 -7.59 0.96 10.82
CA GLY A 118 -8.45 0.00 10.13
C GLY A 118 -9.92 0.40 10.09
N LYS A 119 -10.23 1.69 10.36
CA LYS A 119 -11.58 2.25 10.38
C LYS A 119 -11.69 3.35 9.35
N ALA A 120 -12.80 3.39 8.65
CA ALA A 120 -13.11 4.47 7.72
C ALA A 120 -14.07 5.47 8.36
N THR A 121 -13.95 6.72 7.95
CA THR A 121 -14.82 7.82 8.42
C THR A 121 -15.95 8.09 7.43
N TYR A 122 -15.73 7.84 6.15
CA TYR A 122 -16.63 8.21 5.07
C TYR A 122 -16.95 7.03 4.15
N GLU A 123 -18.07 7.15 3.45
CA GLU A 123 -18.41 6.25 2.34
C GLU A 123 -19.30 6.95 1.31
N GLY A 124 -19.24 6.49 0.07
CA GLY A 124 -20.12 6.93 -1.01
C GLY A 124 -21.47 6.20 -1.03
N ALA A 125 -22.50 6.86 -1.56
CA ALA A 125 -23.84 6.30 -1.69
C ALA A 125 -23.87 5.01 -2.54
N SER A 126 -23.00 4.91 -3.54
CA SER A 126 -22.89 3.73 -4.41
C SER A 126 -22.48 2.46 -3.67
N TYR A 127 -21.72 2.59 -2.59
CA TYR A 127 -21.31 1.43 -1.77
C TYR A 127 -22.39 0.97 -0.80
N LYS A 128 -23.15 1.90 -0.19
CA LYS A 128 -24.28 1.57 0.69
C LYS A 128 -25.29 0.62 0.03
N THR A 129 -25.52 0.81 -1.26
CA THR A 129 -26.55 0.05 -2.00
C THR A 129 -26.06 -1.30 -2.51
N LYS A 130 -24.75 -1.53 -2.60
CA LYS A 130 -24.19 -2.71 -3.28
C LYS A 130 -23.97 -3.95 -2.42
N LYS A 131 -24.30 -3.94 -1.13
CA LYS A 131 -24.11 -5.06 -0.18
C LYS A 131 -22.73 -5.75 -0.24
N ARG A 132 -21.68 -5.00 -0.58
CA ARG A 132 -20.30 -5.52 -0.73
C ARG A 132 -19.41 -5.23 0.46
N VAL A 133 -19.99 -4.76 1.55
CA VAL A 133 -19.26 -4.43 2.77
C VAL A 133 -19.47 -5.51 3.81
N ALA A 134 -18.48 -5.78 4.63
CA ALA A 134 -18.54 -6.78 5.68
C ALA A 134 -19.58 -6.41 6.74
N ASP A 135 -19.63 -5.13 7.12
CA ASP A 135 -20.59 -4.57 8.07
C ASP A 135 -21.21 -3.29 7.49
N PRO A 136 -22.51 -3.33 7.12
CA PRO A 136 -23.19 -2.16 6.55
C PRO A 136 -23.49 -1.05 7.57
N SER A 137 -23.23 -1.27 8.87
CA SER A 137 -23.42 -0.27 9.92
C SER A 137 -22.24 0.70 10.07
N VAL A 138 -21.09 0.39 9.46
CA VAL A 138 -19.91 1.22 9.52
C VAL A 138 -19.52 1.70 8.13
N PRO A 139 -18.90 2.91 7.99
CA PRO A 139 -18.39 3.38 6.72
C PRO A 139 -17.32 2.45 6.16
N CYS A 140 -17.39 2.18 4.86
CA CYS A 140 -16.46 1.26 4.21
C CYS A 140 -15.17 1.91 3.68
N GLY A 141 -15.10 3.23 3.66
CA GLY A 141 -13.95 3.99 3.15
C GLY A 141 -13.93 4.21 1.64
N MET A 142 -14.85 3.60 0.91
CA MET A 142 -14.95 3.77 -0.54
C MET A 142 -15.86 4.96 -0.84
N ILE A 143 -15.32 6.00 -1.44
CA ILE A 143 -16.04 7.22 -1.79
C ILE A 143 -16.37 7.26 -3.29
N ASP A 144 -17.44 7.93 -3.67
CA ASP A 144 -17.84 8.15 -5.07
C ASP A 144 -17.18 9.39 -5.66
N SER A 145 -16.94 10.40 -4.82
CA SER A 145 -16.27 11.66 -5.18
C SER A 145 -15.70 12.34 -3.94
N GLN A 146 -14.89 13.36 -4.14
CA GLN A 146 -14.35 14.19 -3.06
C GLN A 146 -15.42 14.85 -2.20
N GLU A 147 -16.63 15.04 -2.72
CA GLU A 147 -17.76 15.63 -1.97
C GLU A 147 -18.16 14.76 -0.76
N ASN A 148 -17.94 13.44 -0.85
CA ASN A 148 -18.25 12.55 0.26
C ASN A 148 -17.35 12.78 1.49
N VAL A 149 -16.23 13.48 1.30
CA VAL A 149 -15.25 13.80 2.35
C VAL A 149 -15.16 15.31 2.62
N GLY A 150 -16.14 16.09 2.17
CA GLY A 150 -16.20 17.54 2.38
C GLY A 150 -15.56 18.38 1.28
N GLY A 151 -15.28 17.81 0.11
CA GLY A 151 -14.67 18.49 -1.04
C GLY A 151 -13.14 18.55 -0.95
N TRP A 152 -12.56 19.37 -1.80
CA TRP A 152 -11.12 19.62 -1.79
C TRP A 152 -10.73 20.51 -0.60
N PRO A 153 -9.68 20.16 0.16
CA PRO A 153 -9.21 21.04 1.24
C PRO A 153 -8.60 22.31 0.69
N GLU A 154 -8.69 23.38 1.47
CA GLU A 154 -7.91 24.59 1.18
C GLU A 154 -6.43 24.32 1.44
N LEU A 155 -5.65 24.29 0.37
CA LEU A 155 -4.21 24.07 0.43
C LEU A 155 -3.50 25.41 0.70
N LYS A 156 -3.04 25.60 1.94
CA LYS A 156 -2.29 26.80 2.35
C LYS A 156 -0.83 26.65 1.96
N SER A 157 -0.39 27.39 0.95
CA SER A 157 1.02 27.49 0.58
C SER A 157 1.82 28.23 1.63
N LEU A 158 3.02 27.77 1.92
CA LEU A 158 4.03 28.56 2.64
C LEU A 158 4.70 29.52 1.64
N PRO A 159 5.31 30.62 2.14
CA PRO A 159 6.19 31.42 1.29
C PRO A 159 7.27 30.52 0.66
N ALA A 160 7.60 30.78 -0.58
CA ALA A 160 8.68 30.08 -1.26
C ALA A 160 9.98 30.26 -0.44
N SER A 161 10.79 29.20 -0.37
CA SER A 161 12.13 29.32 0.19
C SER A 161 12.96 30.27 -0.66
N VAL A 162 13.89 30.99 -0.03
CA VAL A 162 14.85 31.83 -0.76
C VAL A 162 15.74 30.92 -1.57
N ASP A 163 15.89 31.22 -2.84
CA ASP A 163 16.75 30.61 -3.85
C ASP A 163 17.40 31.78 -4.58
N SER A 164 18.65 32.09 -4.20
CA SER A 164 19.30 33.36 -4.57
C SER A 164 19.88 33.37 -5.99
N ASP A 165 20.20 32.20 -6.53
CA ASP A 165 20.77 32.06 -7.89
C ASP A 165 19.79 31.41 -8.89
N HIS A 166 18.60 31.02 -8.40
CA HIS A 166 17.49 30.49 -9.19
C HIS A 166 17.80 29.17 -9.91
N ASP A 167 18.57 28.29 -9.27
CA ASP A 167 18.88 26.96 -9.79
C ASP A 167 17.85 25.90 -9.38
N GLY A 168 16.93 26.24 -8.48
CA GLY A 168 15.89 25.35 -7.93
C GLY A 168 16.26 24.72 -6.58
N MET A 169 17.44 25.00 -6.06
CA MET A 169 17.87 24.60 -4.73
C MET A 169 17.73 25.76 -3.73
N PRO A 170 17.02 25.57 -2.62
CA PRO A 170 16.90 26.65 -1.62
C PRO A 170 18.24 26.92 -0.92
N ASP A 171 18.59 28.19 -0.72
CA ASP A 171 19.81 28.65 -0.02
C ASP A 171 20.12 27.88 1.27
N LYS A 172 19.08 27.55 2.07
CA LYS A 172 19.27 26.80 3.31
C LYS A 172 19.71 25.37 3.07
N TRP A 173 19.21 24.78 2.00
CA TRP A 173 19.56 23.42 1.62
C TRP A 173 21.01 23.38 1.11
N GLU A 174 21.38 24.31 0.25
CA GLU A 174 22.73 24.45 -0.30
C GLU A 174 23.75 24.65 0.82
N LYS A 175 23.54 25.64 1.70
CA LYS A 175 24.43 25.85 2.86
C LYS A 175 24.60 24.62 3.74
N LYS A 176 23.52 23.85 3.92
CA LYS A 176 23.57 22.58 4.68
C LYS A 176 24.40 21.50 3.98
N ASN A 177 24.43 21.51 2.65
CA ASN A 177 25.11 20.51 1.83
C ASN A 177 26.49 20.99 1.33
N GLY A 178 26.93 22.20 1.74
CA GLY A 178 28.24 22.74 1.40
C GLY A 178 28.32 23.36 0.00
N LEU A 179 27.16 23.68 -0.58
CA LEU A 179 27.03 24.38 -1.86
C LEU A 179 26.96 25.89 -1.65
N ASN A 180 27.11 26.65 -2.73
CA ASN A 180 27.11 28.12 -2.69
C ASN A 180 25.80 28.70 -3.22
N PRO A 181 24.93 29.31 -2.39
CA PRO A 181 23.63 29.87 -2.78
C PRO A 181 23.66 30.98 -3.84
N HIS A 182 24.79 31.27 -4.41
CA HIS A 182 24.96 32.28 -5.44
C HIS A 182 25.70 31.72 -6.67
N ASP A 183 25.77 30.40 -6.81
CA ASP A 183 26.44 29.76 -7.94
C ASP A 183 25.57 28.61 -8.49
N ALA A 184 24.70 28.95 -9.42
CA ALA A 184 23.78 28.02 -10.06
C ALA A 184 24.44 26.85 -10.83
N SER A 185 25.73 26.66 -10.71
CA SER A 185 26.49 25.62 -11.39
C SER A 185 27.11 24.57 -10.48
N ASP A 186 26.95 24.70 -9.17
CA ASP A 186 27.58 23.81 -8.18
C ASP A 186 26.74 22.59 -7.78
#